data_7cdf1e22b5b5397b5cba05fc73cb10bb
#
_entry.id   7cdf1e22b5b5397b5cba05fc73cb10bb
#
_cell.length_a   1.000
_cell.length_b   1.000
_cell.length_c   1.000
_cell.angle_alpha   90.00
_cell.angle_beta   90.00
_cell.angle_gamma   90.00
#
_symmetry.space_group_name_H-M   'P 1'
#
loop_
_entity.id
_entity.type
_entity.pdbx_description
1 polymer ?
#
loop_
_entity_poly.entity_id
_entity_poly.type
_entity_poly.pdbx_seq_one_letter_code
_entity_poly.pdbx_strand_id
1 'polypeptide(L)'
;MTALGFCDVRVSYDGVEAVQSFNDLLHSGEWLCLIGPNGAGKSSVLRAAAGLVPYTGSIAIDQTEIPATSARWRAQHIAYVPQSPLIPHDMNVHDYVLLGRNPYIGHFSSETKQDREVIHGVLERLDLLNFSQRTLGTLSGGELQRLVIARALAQEAPVLLLDEPTSALDIGHQQQALELVDKLRREQGLTVVSAMHDLTLAGMYADRLVLMHQGARVAEGSAKEVLKPNILSEFYGVSARVHHEEDGTVVVIPQRTSTR
;
A
#
# COMPACT_ATOMS: atom_id res chain seq x y z
N MET A 1 14.88 -14.82 0.38
CA MET A 1 13.48 -14.40 0.24
C MET A 1 13.35 -13.06 0.94
N THR A 2 12.75 -12.09 0.29
CA THR A 2 12.66 -10.71 0.81
C THR A 2 11.76 -10.69 2.04
N ALA A 3 12.30 -10.25 3.17
CA ALA A 3 11.55 -9.97 4.37
C ALA A 3 11.67 -8.48 4.67
N LEU A 4 10.57 -7.83 5.05
CA LEU A 4 10.57 -6.45 5.53
C LEU A 4 10.40 -6.48 7.05
N GLY A 5 11.40 -5.99 7.79
CA GLY A 5 11.40 -5.96 9.24
C GLY A 5 11.34 -4.55 9.79
N PHE A 6 10.59 -4.36 10.86
CA PHE A 6 10.49 -3.14 11.65
C PHE A 6 10.89 -3.45 13.10
N CYS A 7 11.82 -2.69 13.67
CA CYS A 7 12.24 -2.86 15.05
C CYS A 7 12.25 -1.50 15.76
N ASP A 8 11.37 -1.35 16.75
CA ASP A 8 11.15 -0.13 17.56
C ASP A 8 11.05 1.17 16.73
N VAL A 9 10.33 1.09 15.61
CA VAL A 9 10.20 2.23 14.68
C VAL A 9 9.32 3.30 15.31
N ARG A 10 9.85 4.53 15.39
CA ARG A 10 9.17 5.72 15.90
C ARG A 10 9.22 6.83 14.87
N VAL A 11 8.12 7.53 14.70
CA VAL A 11 8.01 8.67 13.78
C VAL A 11 7.40 9.85 14.54
N SER A 12 8.05 11.01 14.43
CA SER A 12 7.54 12.24 15.05
C SER A 12 7.51 13.38 14.03
N TYR A 13 6.48 14.23 14.11
CA TYR A 13 6.34 15.46 13.36
C TYR A 13 6.20 16.62 14.33
N ASP A 14 7.08 17.61 14.24
CA ASP A 14 7.06 18.82 15.10
C ASP A 14 6.92 18.50 16.61
N GLY A 15 7.59 17.43 17.07
CA GLY A 15 7.57 16.99 18.45
C GLY A 15 6.35 16.14 18.85
N VAL A 16 5.40 15.90 17.94
CA VAL A 16 4.26 15.01 18.16
C VAL A 16 4.59 13.61 17.62
N GLU A 17 4.52 12.61 18.48
CA GLU A 17 4.81 11.22 18.13
C GLU A 17 3.62 10.62 17.38
N ALA A 18 3.80 10.40 16.07
CA ALA A 18 2.80 9.79 15.18
C ALA A 18 2.87 8.26 15.18
N VAL A 19 4.06 7.69 15.49
CA VAL A 19 4.27 6.24 15.68
C VAL A 19 5.18 6.08 16.90
N GLN A 20 4.69 5.35 17.92
CA GLN A 20 5.38 5.24 19.20
C GLN A 20 6.44 4.14 19.24
N SER A 21 6.12 2.95 18.78
CA SER A 21 7.05 1.80 18.72
C SER A 21 6.39 0.73 17.86
N PHE A 22 6.70 0.77 16.57
CA PHE A 22 6.16 -0.22 15.63
C PHE A 22 7.19 -1.33 15.44
N ASN A 23 6.76 -2.56 15.70
CA ASN A 23 7.57 -3.78 15.54
C ASN A 23 6.79 -4.75 14.68
N ASP A 24 7.37 -5.23 13.60
CA ASP A 24 6.77 -6.24 12.73
C ASP A 24 7.83 -6.95 11.87
N LEU A 25 7.51 -8.13 11.40
CA LEU A 25 8.30 -8.88 10.44
C LEU A 25 7.39 -9.50 9.39
N LEU A 26 7.58 -9.11 8.14
CA LEU A 26 6.86 -9.66 7.00
C LEU A 26 7.73 -10.67 6.25
N HIS A 27 7.11 -11.76 5.86
CA HIS A 27 7.69 -12.75 4.97
C HIS A 27 7.48 -12.39 3.50
N SER A 28 8.34 -12.92 2.64
CA SER A 28 8.19 -12.72 1.18
C SER A 28 6.82 -13.25 0.72
N GLY A 29 6.12 -12.41 -0.05
CA GLY A 29 4.79 -12.73 -0.56
C GLY A 29 3.64 -12.51 0.42
N GLU A 30 3.91 -12.04 1.65
CA GLU A 30 2.87 -11.70 2.63
C GLU A 30 2.22 -10.35 2.30
N TRP A 31 0.91 -10.25 2.57
CA TRP A 31 0.17 -8.99 2.57
C TRP A 31 -0.23 -8.61 3.98
N LEU A 32 0.44 -7.61 4.54
CA LEU A 32 0.07 -6.96 5.80
C LEU A 32 -0.82 -5.74 5.53
N CYS A 33 -1.94 -5.63 6.24
CA CYS A 33 -2.76 -4.42 6.18
C CYS A 33 -2.79 -3.69 7.52
N LEU A 34 -2.41 -2.43 7.51
CA LEU A 34 -2.55 -1.51 8.63
C LEU A 34 -3.96 -0.92 8.62
N ILE A 35 -4.72 -1.15 9.67
CA ILE A 35 -6.05 -0.59 9.89
C ILE A 35 -6.07 0.30 11.12
N GLY A 36 -7.08 1.12 11.30
CA GLY A 36 -7.20 2.02 12.44
C GLY A 36 -7.84 3.36 12.04
N PRO A 37 -8.30 4.16 13.01
CA PRO A 37 -8.89 5.46 12.75
C PRO A 37 -7.92 6.44 12.08
N ASN A 38 -8.46 7.58 11.61
CA ASN A 38 -7.64 8.66 11.06
C ASN A 38 -6.65 9.16 12.13
N GLY A 39 -5.41 9.43 11.72
CA GLY A 39 -4.36 9.84 12.65
C GLY A 39 -3.73 8.72 13.49
N ALA A 40 -4.09 7.44 13.25
CA ALA A 40 -3.52 6.32 14.00
C ALA A 40 -2.02 6.03 13.70
N GLY A 41 -1.43 6.68 12.70
CA GLY A 41 -0.01 6.50 12.34
C GLY A 41 0.25 5.59 11.14
N LYS A 42 -0.79 5.02 10.49
CA LYS A 42 -0.66 4.08 9.36
C LYS A 42 0.23 4.60 8.23
N SER A 43 -0.11 5.76 7.67
CA SER A 43 0.67 6.40 6.59
C SER A 43 2.08 6.76 7.03
N SER A 44 2.29 7.06 8.32
CA SER A 44 3.61 7.38 8.86
C SER A 44 4.51 6.13 8.87
N VAL A 45 3.99 4.95 9.19
CA VAL A 45 4.71 3.67 9.07
C VAL A 45 5.11 3.41 7.62
N LEU A 46 4.17 3.57 6.67
CA LEU A 46 4.46 3.36 5.24
C LEU A 46 5.50 4.35 4.72
N ARG A 47 5.39 5.64 5.08
CA ARG A 47 6.36 6.67 4.67
C ARG A 47 7.74 6.45 5.28
N ALA A 48 7.81 5.97 6.52
CA ALA A 48 9.08 5.58 7.15
C ALA A 48 9.72 4.40 6.40
N ALA A 49 8.94 3.36 6.08
CA ALA A 49 9.40 2.21 5.28
C ALA A 49 9.86 2.62 3.87
N ALA A 50 9.22 3.61 3.25
CA ALA A 50 9.64 4.16 1.96
C ALA A 50 10.88 5.07 2.08
N GLY A 51 11.35 5.39 3.29
CA GLY A 51 12.44 6.33 3.53
C GLY A 51 12.10 7.78 3.17
N LEU A 52 10.82 8.14 3.26
CA LEU A 52 10.28 9.48 2.91
C LEU A 52 10.18 10.41 4.12
N VAL A 53 10.25 9.88 5.33
CA VAL A 53 10.23 10.66 6.57
C VAL A 53 11.32 10.15 7.51
N PRO A 54 11.87 11.02 8.37
CA PRO A 54 12.82 10.58 9.39
C PRO A 54 12.13 9.71 10.43
N TYR A 55 12.85 8.71 10.93
CA TYR A 55 12.40 7.84 11.99
C TYR A 55 13.58 7.41 12.88
N THR A 56 13.29 6.87 14.05
CA THR A 56 14.25 6.15 14.91
C THR A 56 13.88 4.66 14.95
N GLY A 57 14.75 3.82 15.48
CA GLY A 57 14.63 2.37 15.37
C GLY A 57 15.23 1.85 14.07
N SER A 58 14.83 0.68 13.63
CA SER A 58 15.39 0.00 12.46
C SER A 58 14.29 -0.45 11.51
N ILE A 59 14.50 -0.22 10.21
CA ILE A 59 13.71 -0.83 9.12
C ILE A 59 14.70 -1.46 8.16
N ALA A 60 14.52 -2.76 7.89
CA ALA A 60 15.43 -3.52 7.03
C ALA A 60 14.69 -4.40 6.03
N ILE A 61 15.32 -4.61 4.86
CA ILE A 61 14.93 -5.61 3.86
C ILE A 61 16.05 -6.64 3.78
N ASP A 62 15.73 -7.91 4.01
CA ASP A 62 16.72 -9.01 4.01
C ASP A 62 18.01 -8.64 4.80
N GLN A 63 17.88 -8.12 6.01
CA GLN A 63 18.97 -7.68 6.89
C GLN A 63 19.71 -6.41 6.42
N THR A 64 19.30 -5.78 5.30
CA THR A 64 19.88 -4.52 4.84
C THR A 64 19.08 -3.34 5.40
N GLU A 65 19.70 -2.55 6.27
CA GLU A 65 19.11 -1.35 6.88
C GLU A 65 18.81 -0.28 5.84
N ILE A 66 17.55 0.20 5.77
CA ILE A 66 17.12 1.21 4.80
C ILE A 66 17.91 2.53 4.89
N PRO A 67 18.19 3.10 6.08
CA PRO A 67 18.95 4.34 6.18
C PRO A 67 20.38 4.26 5.65
N ALA A 68 20.98 3.08 5.66
CA ALA A 68 22.32 2.85 5.15
C ALA A 68 22.39 2.79 3.61
N THR A 69 21.25 2.80 2.92
CA THR A 69 21.17 2.61 1.47
C THR A 69 21.02 3.92 0.70
N SER A 70 21.38 3.90 -0.58
CA SER A 70 21.12 5.03 -1.47
C SER A 70 19.63 5.12 -1.83
N ALA A 71 19.17 6.33 -2.22
CA ALA A 71 17.81 6.51 -2.73
C ALA A 71 17.51 5.58 -3.93
N ARG A 72 18.51 5.33 -4.78
CA ARG A 72 18.41 4.42 -5.92
C ARG A 72 18.16 2.97 -5.45
N TRP A 73 18.92 2.51 -4.48
CA TRP A 73 18.73 1.18 -3.90
C TRP A 73 17.33 1.03 -3.30
N ARG A 74 16.90 2.00 -2.50
CA ARG A 74 15.54 1.98 -1.92
C ARG A 74 14.47 1.89 -3.00
N ALA A 75 14.59 2.72 -4.04
CA ALA A 75 13.65 2.71 -5.15
C ALA A 75 13.69 1.40 -5.99
N GLN A 76 14.76 0.63 -5.95
CA GLN A 76 14.81 -0.72 -6.56
C GLN A 76 14.20 -1.81 -5.68
N HIS A 77 13.97 -1.54 -4.38
CA HIS A 77 13.48 -2.53 -3.43
C HIS A 77 12.10 -2.21 -2.86
N ILE A 78 11.68 -0.95 -2.89
CA ILE A 78 10.40 -0.48 -2.34
C ILE A 78 9.70 0.41 -3.36
N ALA A 79 8.52 0.01 -3.78
CA ALA A 79 7.59 0.86 -4.51
C ALA A 79 6.54 1.44 -3.55
N TYR A 80 6.20 2.71 -3.68
CA TYR A 80 5.23 3.38 -2.83
C TYR A 80 4.14 4.07 -3.66
N VAL A 81 2.90 3.74 -3.35
CA VAL A 81 1.69 4.37 -3.88
C VAL A 81 1.11 5.25 -2.78
N PRO A 82 1.20 6.59 -2.89
CA PRO A 82 0.64 7.51 -1.91
C PRO A 82 -0.89 7.62 -2.03
N GLN A 83 -1.55 8.01 -0.95
CA GLN A 83 -2.98 8.29 -0.90
C GLN A 83 -3.43 9.35 -1.93
N SER A 84 -2.63 10.38 -2.11
CA SER A 84 -2.88 11.47 -3.07
C SER A 84 -1.67 11.61 -3.99
N PRO A 85 -1.61 10.82 -5.09
CA PRO A 85 -0.51 10.92 -6.04
C PRO A 85 -0.56 12.23 -6.83
N LEU A 86 0.61 12.81 -7.08
CA LEU A 86 0.71 13.95 -8.00
C LEU A 86 0.51 13.44 -9.43
N ILE A 87 -0.51 13.94 -10.11
CA ILE A 87 -0.84 13.58 -11.49
C ILE A 87 -0.54 14.76 -12.41
N PRO A 88 0.51 14.71 -13.23
CA PRO A 88 0.80 15.74 -14.23
C PRO A 88 -0.15 15.59 -15.43
N HIS A 89 -1.19 16.40 -15.49
CA HIS A 89 -2.28 16.26 -16.46
C HIS A 89 -1.84 16.28 -17.93
N ASP A 90 -0.76 16.97 -18.25
CA ASP A 90 -0.22 17.11 -19.61
C ASP A 90 0.70 15.98 -20.06
N MET A 91 1.08 15.10 -19.13
CA MET A 91 1.93 13.94 -19.42
C MET A 91 1.08 12.82 -20.06
N ASN A 92 1.66 12.01 -20.93
CA ASN A 92 0.98 10.81 -21.43
C ASN A 92 1.16 9.60 -20.48
N VAL A 93 0.33 8.58 -20.69
CA VAL A 93 0.32 7.34 -19.88
C VAL A 93 1.68 6.63 -19.91
N HIS A 94 2.28 6.47 -21.10
CA HIS A 94 3.56 5.80 -21.25
C HIS A 94 4.66 6.50 -20.45
N ASP A 95 4.79 7.82 -20.59
CA ASP A 95 5.83 8.59 -19.92
C ASP A 95 5.65 8.59 -18.39
N TYR A 96 4.40 8.60 -17.91
CA TYR A 96 4.14 8.49 -16.48
C TYR A 96 4.57 7.13 -15.90
N VAL A 97 4.30 6.03 -16.60
CA VAL A 97 4.75 4.69 -16.18
C VAL A 97 6.27 4.56 -16.28
N LEU A 98 6.88 5.20 -17.28
CA LEU A 98 8.34 5.26 -17.45
C LEU A 98 9.05 5.87 -16.22
N LEU A 99 8.41 6.79 -15.49
CA LEU A 99 8.96 7.30 -14.23
C LEU A 99 9.25 6.18 -13.20
N GLY A 100 8.52 5.06 -13.27
CA GLY A 100 8.80 3.88 -12.46
C GLY A 100 10.16 3.24 -12.78
N ARG A 101 10.71 3.47 -13.97
CA ARG A 101 12.02 2.95 -14.40
C ARG A 101 13.20 3.83 -14.00
N ASN A 102 12.97 5.03 -13.44
CA ASN A 102 14.04 5.94 -13.01
C ASN A 102 15.15 5.29 -12.18
N PRO A 103 14.88 4.31 -11.29
CA PRO A 103 15.94 3.63 -10.54
C PRO A 103 16.92 2.83 -11.42
N TYR A 104 16.56 2.52 -12.66
CA TYR A 104 17.35 1.71 -13.58
C TYR A 104 18.00 2.57 -14.67
N ILE A 105 17.40 3.72 -15.02
CA ILE A 105 17.90 4.61 -16.06
C ILE A 105 18.98 5.55 -15.47
N GLY A 106 20.11 5.67 -16.11
CA GLY A 106 21.18 6.60 -15.70
C GLY A 106 20.82 8.05 -16.02
N HIS A 107 21.39 9.01 -15.28
CA HIS A 107 21.06 10.45 -15.40
C HIS A 107 21.16 11.04 -16.84
N PHE A 108 21.98 10.44 -17.70
CA PHE A 108 22.16 10.89 -19.10
C PHE A 108 21.81 9.79 -20.10
N SER A 109 21.11 8.77 -19.68
CA SER A 109 20.73 7.64 -20.51
C SER A 109 19.28 7.74 -20.93
N SER A 110 18.96 7.25 -22.11
CA SER A 110 17.58 7.02 -22.55
C SER A 110 17.08 5.66 -22.04
N GLU A 111 15.78 5.45 -22.08
CA GLU A 111 15.15 4.17 -21.82
C GLU A 111 15.76 3.05 -22.69
N THR A 112 15.92 1.88 -22.12
CA THR A 112 16.43 0.68 -22.81
C THR A 112 15.27 -0.10 -23.46
N LYS A 113 15.64 -1.11 -24.27
CA LYS A 113 14.65 -2.07 -24.78
C LYS A 113 13.91 -2.79 -23.64
N GLN A 114 14.65 -3.17 -22.60
CA GLN A 114 14.09 -3.82 -21.42
C GLN A 114 13.07 -2.92 -20.69
N ASP A 115 13.36 -1.62 -20.54
CA ASP A 115 12.42 -0.70 -19.89
C ASP A 115 11.10 -0.61 -20.69
N ARG A 116 11.17 -0.55 -22.03
CA ARG A 116 9.99 -0.58 -22.90
C ARG A 116 9.18 -1.88 -22.77
N GLU A 117 9.85 -3.01 -22.66
CA GLU A 117 9.20 -4.33 -22.47
C GLU A 117 8.48 -4.40 -21.11
N VAL A 118 9.10 -3.89 -20.04
CA VAL A 118 8.47 -3.79 -18.71
C VAL A 118 7.24 -2.89 -18.76
N ILE A 119 7.35 -1.69 -19.34
CA ILE A 119 6.23 -0.74 -19.45
C ILE A 119 5.09 -1.37 -20.24
N HIS A 120 5.39 -1.97 -21.41
CA HIS A 120 4.39 -2.64 -22.23
C HIS A 120 3.66 -3.73 -21.45
N GLY A 121 4.40 -4.62 -20.78
CA GLY A 121 3.80 -5.71 -20.01
C GLY A 121 2.97 -5.23 -18.81
N VAL A 122 3.37 -4.15 -18.15
CA VAL A 122 2.60 -3.53 -17.06
C VAL A 122 1.32 -2.88 -17.60
N LEU A 123 1.41 -2.11 -18.68
CA LEU A 123 0.24 -1.47 -19.30
C LEU A 123 -0.77 -2.49 -19.84
N GLU A 124 -0.30 -3.60 -20.42
CA GLU A 124 -1.15 -4.69 -20.88
C GLU A 124 -1.91 -5.36 -19.74
N ARG A 125 -1.21 -5.71 -18.64
CA ARG A 125 -1.82 -6.36 -17.46
C ARG A 125 -2.89 -5.50 -16.77
N LEU A 126 -2.79 -4.18 -16.93
CA LEU A 126 -3.67 -3.19 -16.29
C LEU A 126 -4.76 -2.66 -17.23
N ASP A 127 -4.88 -3.22 -18.45
CA ASP A 127 -5.81 -2.76 -19.49
C ASP A 127 -5.61 -1.27 -19.85
N LEU A 128 -4.35 -0.80 -19.82
CA LEU A 128 -3.97 0.59 -20.12
C LEU A 128 -3.22 0.74 -21.45
N LEU A 129 -2.90 -0.35 -22.14
CA LEU A 129 -2.07 -0.32 -23.35
C LEU A 129 -2.66 0.57 -24.44
N ASN A 130 -3.98 0.50 -24.65
CA ASN A 130 -4.68 1.32 -25.63
C ASN A 130 -4.71 2.82 -25.27
N PHE A 131 -4.36 3.17 -24.06
CA PHE A 131 -4.29 4.54 -23.56
C PHE A 131 -2.87 5.10 -23.52
N SER A 132 -1.84 4.34 -23.93
CA SER A 132 -0.44 4.66 -23.76
C SER A 132 -0.06 6.07 -24.23
N GLN A 133 -0.69 6.57 -25.29
CA GLN A 133 -0.45 7.90 -25.86
C GLN A 133 -1.45 8.97 -25.38
N ARG A 134 -2.45 8.61 -24.57
CA ARG A 134 -3.42 9.57 -24.03
C ARG A 134 -2.80 10.39 -22.90
N THR A 135 -3.19 11.65 -22.78
CA THR A 135 -2.81 12.52 -21.67
C THR A 135 -3.58 12.13 -20.40
N LEU A 136 -2.91 12.19 -19.24
CA LEU A 136 -3.46 11.79 -17.96
C LEU A 136 -4.73 12.56 -17.59
N GLY A 137 -4.82 13.83 -17.98
CA GLY A 137 -6.01 14.67 -17.74
C GLY A 137 -7.28 14.18 -18.45
N THR A 138 -7.18 13.22 -19.38
CA THR A 138 -8.34 12.65 -20.10
C THR A 138 -8.79 11.29 -19.55
N LEU A 139 -8.11 10.78 -18.52
CA LEU A 139 -8.42 9.49 -17.93
C LEU A 139 -9.51 9.60 -16.86
N SER A 140 -10.33 8.56 -16.73
CA SER A 140 -11.26 8.41 -15.60
C SER A 140 -10.51 8.15 -14.28
N GLY A 141 -11.19 8.33 -13.15
CA GLY A 141 -10.60 8.05 -11.84
C GLY A 141 -10.07 6.62 -11.69
N GLY A 142 -10.81 5.63 -12.19
CA GLY A 142 -10.38 4.23 -12.18
C GLY A 142 -9.17 3.96 -13.09
N GLU A 143 -9.09 4.59 -14.28
CA GLU A 143 -7.93 4.51 -15.17
C GLU A 143 -6.71 5.17 -14.53
N LEU A 144 -6.86 6.32 -13.87
CA LEU A 144 -5.79 6.99 -13.14
C LEU A 144 -5.27 6.13 -11.97
N GLN A 145 -6.16 5.49 -11.23
CA GLN A 145 -5.73 4.61 -10.12
C GLN A 145 -4.92 3.42 -10.63
N ARG A 146 -5.41 2.73 -11.70
CA ARG A 146 -4.63 1.66 -12.33
C ARG A 146 -3.28 2.17 -12.85
N LEU A 147 -3.25 3.39 -13.38
CA LEU A 147 -2.02 4.01 -13.87
C LEU A 147 -1.01 4.28 -12.74
N VAL A 148 -1.46 4.74 -11.58
CA VAL A 148 -0.58 4.96 -10.41
C VAL A 148 0.02 3.63 -9.94
N ILE A 149 -0.79 2.57 -9.91
CA ILE A 149 -0.32 1.21 -9.63
C ILE A 149 0.65 0.75 -10.73
N ALA A 150 0.35 1.02 -12.01
CA ALA A 150 1.24 0.69 -13.13
C ALA A 150 2.64 1.28 -12.94
N ARG A 151 2.74 2.56 -12.57
CA ARG A 151 4.03 3.19 -12.30
C ARG A 151 4.79 2.51 -11.16
N ALA A 152 4.10 2.14 -10.09
CA ALA A 152 4.72 1.44 -8.96
C ALA A 152 5.21 0.04 -9.37
N LEU A 153 4.43 -0.70 -10.16
CA LEU A 153 4.79 -2.03 -10.65
C LEU A 153 5.93 -1.99 -11.68
N ALA A 154 5.99 -0.95 -12.53
CA ALA A 154 7.09 -0.76 -13.47
C ALA A 154 8.45 -0.59 -12.76
N GLN A 155 8.45 -0.28 -11.48
CA GLN A 155 9.65 -0.22 -10.64
C GLN A 155 10.23 -1.61 -10.33
N GLU A 156 9.46 -2.70 -10.52
CA GLU A 156 9.87 -4.10 -10.26
C GLU A 156 10.47 -4.29 -8.85
N ALA A 157 10.01 -3.51 -7.88
CA ALA A 157 10.44 -3.60 -6.50
C ALA A 157 9.76 -4.80 -5.80
N PRO A 158 10.48 -5.60 -5.00
CA PRO A 158 9.91 -6.76 -4.30
C PRO A 158 8.94 -6.39 -3.16
N VAL A 159 8.96 -5.13 -2.70
CA VAL A 159 8.04 -4.61 -1.67
C VAL A 159 7.18 -3.51 -2.26
N LEU A 160 5.86 -3.64 -2.11
CA LEU A 160 4.86 -2.65 -2.51
C LEU A 160 4.15 -2.07 -1.29
N LEU A 161 4.25 -0.76 -1.11
CA LEU A 161 3.57 -0.02 -0.05
C LEU A 161 2.37 0.74 -0.66
N LEU A 162 1.18 0.54 -0.11
CA LEU A 162 -0.07 1.12 -0.60
C LEU A 162 -0.73 1.97 0.50
N ASP A 163 -0.72 3.28 0.34
CA ASP A 163 -1.35 4.20 1.29
C ASP A 163 -2.75 4.57 0.78
N GLU A 164 -3.78 3.91 1.32
CA GLU A 164 -5.20 4.08 0.95
C GLU A 164 -5.46 4.01 -0.57
N PRO A 165 -5.04 2.92 -1.24
CA PRO A 165 -5.01 2.86 -2.70
C PRO A 165 -6.41 2.91 -3.35
N THR A 166 -7.48 2.84 -2.57
CA THR A 166 -8.85 2.73 -3.06
C THR A 166 -9.78 3.85 -2.59
N SER A 167 -9.29 4.82 -1.80
CA SER A 167 -10.12 5.84 -1.13
C SER A 167 -10.91 6.75 -2.07
N ALA A 168 -10.45 6.95 -3.30
CA ALA A 168 -11.09 7.80 -4.32
C ALA A 168 -11.89 7.01 -5.38
N LEU A 169 -12.06 5.69 -5.20
CA LEU A 169 -12.68 4.80 -6.18
C LEU A 169 -14.08 4.38 -5.76
N ASP A 170 -14.95 4.14 -6.73
CA ASP A 170 -16.19 3.40 -6.51
C ASP A 170 -15.92 1.91 -6.21
N ILE A 171 -16.93 1.22 -5.71
CA ILE A 171 -16.84 -0.17 -5.23
C ILE A 171 -16.25 -1.13 -6.28
N GLY A 172 -16.64 -0.99 -7.56
CA GLY A 172 -16.16 -1.89 -8.62
C GLY A 172 -14.66 -1.67 -8.92
N HIS A 173 -14.24 -0.42 -8.99
CA HIS A 173 -12.83 -0.08 -9.22
C HIS A 173 -11.94 -0.40 -8.01
N GLN A 174 -12.46 -0.28 -6.77
CA GLN A 174 -11.77 -0.71 -5.56
C GLN A 174 -11.42 -2.19 -5.61
N GLN A 175 -12.41 -3.02 -5.90
CA GLN A 175 -12.24 -4.46 -6.00
C GLN A 175 -11.22 -4.80 -7.10
N GLN A 176 -11.38 -4.26 -8.30
CA GLN A 176 -10.46 -4.51 -9.43
C GLN A 176 -9.01 -4.16 -9.10
N ALA A 177 -8.78 -3.04 -8.40
CA ALA A 177 -7.44 -2.61 -8.01
C ALA A 177 -6.79 -3.59 -7.01
N LEU A 178 -7.55 -4.04 -6.00
CA LEU A 178 -7.05 -4.98 -4.99
C LEU A 178 -6.87 -6.39 -5.54
N GLU A 179 -7.78 -6.90 -6.36
CA GLU A 179 -7.65 -8.18 -7.06
C GLU A 179 -6.40 -8.21 -7.93
N LEU A 180 -6.11 -7.11 -8.63
CA LEU A 180 -4.91 -6.99 -9.43
C LEU A 180 -3.64 -7.07 -8.57
N VAL A 181 -3.58 -6.32 -7.45
CA VAL A 181 -2.45 -6.38 -6.52
C VAL A 181 -2.29 -7.79 -5.97
N ASP A 182 -3.37 -8.45 -5.56
CA ASP A 182 -3.33 -9.83 -5.03
C ASP A 182 -2.87 -10.85 -6.09
N LYS A 183 -3.36 -10.71 -7.32
CA LYS A 183 -2.89 -11.54 -8.45
C LYS A 183 -1.38 -11.39 -8.66
N LEU A 184 -0.87 -10.16 -8.73
CA LEU A 184 0.54 -9.89 -8.93
C LEU A 184 1.38 -10.37 -7.74
N ARG A 185 0.88 -10.20 -6.51
CA ARG A 185 1.49 -10.74 -5.29
C ARG A 185 1.71 -12.25 -5.40
N ARG A 186 0.68 -12.99 -5.78
CA ARG A 186 0.74 -14.46 -5.92
C ARG A 186 1.64 -14.90 -7.07
N GLU A 187 1.62 -14.19 -8.21
CA GLU A 187 2.39 -14.55 -9.39
C GLU A 187 3.88 -14.21 -9.26
N GLN A 188 4.23 -13.12 -8.56
CA GLN A 188 5.59 -12.58 -8.52
C GLN A 188 6.23 -12.67 -7.12
N GLY A 189 5.52 -13.16 -6.10
CA GLY A 189 6.03 -13.19 -4.73
C GLY A 189 6.19 -11.79 -4.12
N LEU A 190 5.38 -10.82 -4.56
CA LEU A 190 5.42 -9.43 -4.10
C LEU A 190 5.00 -9.34 -2.63
N THR A 191 5.82 -8.70 -1.80
CA THR A 191 5.44 -8.40 -0.41
C THR A 191 4.67 -7.09 -0.36
N VAL A 192 3.49 -7.08 0.28
CA VAL A 192 2.61 -5.91 0.27
C VAL A 192 2.38 -5.42 1.69
N VAL A 193 2.54 -4.11 1.91
CA VAL A 193 2.03 -3.44 3.12
C VAL A 193 1.04 -2.37 2.68
N SER A 194 -0.20 -2.47 3.14
CA SER A 194 -1.23 -1.48 2.81
C SER A 194 -1.76 -0.78 4.06
N ALA A 195 -2.20 0.48 3.92
CA ALA A 195 -3.07 1.14 4.87
C ALA A 195 -4.45 1.24 4.26
N MET A 196 -5.49 0.78 4.97
CA MET A 196 -6.86 0.77 4.45
C MET A 196 -7.86 1.25 5.49
N HIS A 197 -8.96 1.86 5.01
CA HIS A 197 -10.10 2.28 5.84
C HIS A 197 -11.26 1.29 5.79
N ASP A 198 -11.46 0.63 4.65
CA ASP A 198 -12.49 -0.39 4.51
C ASP A 198 -12.02 -1.68 5.19
N LEU A 199 -12.65 -2.01 6.31
CA LEU A 199 -12.29 -3.16 7.13
C LEU A 199 -12.65 -4.50 6.46
N THR A 200 -13.72 -4.50 5.67
CA THR A 200 -14.14 -5.69 4.92
C THR A 200 -13.12 -5.99 3.82
N LEU A 201 -12.77 -5.00 3.01
CA LEU A 201 -11.74 -5.18 1.98
C LEU A 201 -10.37 -5.52 2.59
N ALA A 202 -9.99 -4.88 3.70
CA ALA A 202 -8.76 -5.23 4.40
C ALA A 202 -8.75 -6.71 4.83
N GLY A 203 -9.86 -7.20 5.37
CA GLY A 203 -10.01 -8.60 5.79
C GLY A 203 -10.10 -9.61 4.64
N MET A 204 -10.52 -9.17 3.44
CA MET A 204 -10.61 -10.03 2.24
C MET A 204 -9.26 -10.30 1.59
N TYR A 205 -8.38 -9.29 1.55
CA TYR A 205 -7.15 -9.37 0.76
C TYR A 205 -5.89 -9.60 1.58
N ALA A 206 -5.83 -9.07 2.82
CA ALA A 206 -4.63 -9.20 3.64
C ALA A 206 -4.56 -10.56 4.34
N ASP A 207 -3.35 -11.13 4.39
CA ASP A 207 -3.07 -12.33 5.17
C ASP A 207 -3.12 -12.02 6.68
N ARG A 208 -2.70 -10.79 7.05
CA ARG A 208 -2.62 -10.32 8.43
C ARG A 208 -3.01 -8.85 8.54
N LEU A 209 -3.74 -8.53 9.60
CA LEU A 209 -4.13 -7.16 9.96
C LEU A 209 -3.35 -6.71 11.20
N VAL A 210 -2.94 -5.45 11.18
CA VAL A 210 -2.44 -4.73 12.35
C VAL A 210 -3.34 -3.54 12.61
N LEU A 211 -4.01 -3.53 13.75
CA LEU A 211 -4.80 -2.40 14.21
C LEU A 211 -3.91 -1.42 14.95
N MET A 212 -3.86 -0.20 14.42
CA MET A 212 -3.17 0.92 15.02
C MET A 212 -4.14 1.91 15.68
N HIS A 213 -3.77 2.40 16.86
CA HIS A 213 -4.49 3.46 17.55
C HIS A 213 -3.50 4.40 18.24
N GLN A 214 -3.62 5.72 17.99
CA GLN A 214 -2.76 6.76 18.58
C GLN A 214 -1.24 6.46 18.47
N GLY A 215 -0.81 5.99 17.31
CA GLY A 215 0.60 5.68 17.03
C GLY A 215 1.09 4.32 17.54
N ALA A 216 0.26 3.57 18.27
CA ALA A 216 0.61 2.27 18.81
C ALA A 216 -0.13 1.13 18.09
N ARG A 217 0.50 -0.05 18.03
CA ARG A 217 -0.17 -1.31 17.64
C ARG A 217 -0.97 -1.82 18.84
N VAL A 218 -2.28 -2.00 18.65
CA VAL A 218 -3.20 -2.45 19.73
C VAL A 218 -3.78 -3.84 19.50
N ALA A 219 -3.81 -4.32 18.26
CA ALA A 219 -4.18 -5.70 17.93
C ALA A 219 -3.47 -6.15 16.65
N GLU A 220 -3.27 -7.46 16.51
CA GLU A 220 -2.64 -8.09 15.35
C GLU A 220 -3.21 -9.50 15.17
N GLY A 221 -3.28 -9.97 13.94
CA GLY A 221 -3.70 -11.33 13.59
C GLY A 221 -4.48 -11.39 12.28
N SER A 222 -5.16 -12.51 12.06
CA SER A 222 -6.10 -12.70 10.97
C SER A 222 -7.31 -11.74 11.08
N ALA A 223 -8.06 -11.58 9.99
CA ALA A 223 -9.30 -10.79 10.00
C ALA A 223 -10.26 -11.25 11.12
N LYS A 224 -10.36 -12.56 11.35
CA LYS A 224 -11.23 -13.12 12.41
C LYS A 224 -10.76 -12.77 13.84
N GLU A 225 -9.48 -12.56 14.03
CA GLU A 225 -8.90 -12.23 15.35
C GLU A 225 -9.00 -10.76 15.65
N VAL A 226 -8.84 -9.88 14.64
CA VAL A 226 -8.76 -8.45 14.79
C VAL A 226 -10.13 -7.77 14.61
N LEU A 227 -10.94 -8.20 13.63
CA LEU A 227 -12.24 -7.59 13.34
C LEU A 227 -13.33 -8.15 14.25
N LYS A 228 -13.27 -7.86 15.55
CA LYS A 228 -14.26 -8.26 16.56
C LYS A 228 -15.08 -7.05 17.00
N PRO A 229 -16.39 -7.23 17.29
CA PRO A 229 -17.27 -6.13 17.71
C PRO A 229 -16.75 -5.32 18.90
N ASN A 230 -16.16 -6.00 19.90
CA ASN A 230 -15.58 -5.34 21.07
C ASN A 230 -14.34 -4.49 20.72
N ILE A 231 -13.44 -4.99 19.88
CA ILE A 231 -12.24 -4.27 19.39
C ILE A 231 -12.69 -3.05 18.56
N LEU A 232 -13.66 -3.25 17.65
CA LEU A 232 -14.17 -2.16 16.82
C LEU A 232 -14.86 -1.08 17.66
N SER A 233 -15.62 -1.47 18.69
CA SER A 233 -16.23 -0.52 19.61
C SER A 233 -15.18 0.28 20.40
N GLU A 234 -14.16 -0.38 20.90
CA GLU A 234 -13.12 0.23 21.72
C GLU A 234 -12.26 1.23 20.93
N PHE A 235 -11.76 0.84 19.75
CA PHE A 235 -10.76 1.63 19.02
C PHE A 235 -11.34 2.51 17.91
N TYR A 236 -12.51 2.18 17.36
CA TYR A 236 -13.18 3.02 16.36
C TYR A 236 -14.37 3.79 16.93
N GLY A 237 -14.81 3.49 18.15
CA GLY A 237 -15.96 4.14 18.78
C GLY A 237 -17.29 3.83 18.07
N VAL A 238 -17.40 2.72 17.36
CA VAL A 238 -18.56 2.34 16.56
C VAL A 238 -19.20 1.06 17.07
N SER A 239 -20.52 0.99 16.99
CA SER A 239 -21.23 -0.28 17.10
C SER A 239 -21.23 -0.94 15.72
N ALA A 240 -20.67 -2.14 15.62
CA ALA A 240 -20.62 -2.91 14.38
C ALA A 240 -21.06 -4.35 14.62
N ARG A 241 -21.72 -4.92 13.61
CA ARG A 241 -21.95 -6.36 13.52
C ARG A 241 -20.87 -6.96 12.61
N VAL A 242 -20.29 -8.05 13.03
CA VAL A 242 -19.29 -8.78 12.25
C VAL A 242 -19.89 -10.12 11.85
N HIS A 243 -19.94 -10.37 10.54
CA HIS A 243 -20.38 -11.64 9.97
C HIS A 243 -19.17 -12.40 9.42
N HIS A 244 -19.22 -13.71 9.54
CA HIS A 244 -18.26 -14.62 8.97
C HIS A 244 -18.98 -15.42 7.89
N GLU A 245 -18.56 -15.24 6.64
CA GLU A 245 -19.07 -15.99 5.51
C GLU A 245 -18.47 -17.40 5.45
N GLU A 246 -19.09 -18.29 4.68
CA GLU A 246 -18.66 -19.68 4.55
C GLU A 246 -17.26 -19.84 3.96
N ASP A 247 -16.86 -18.93 3.07
CA ASP A 247 -15.53 -18.87 2.46
C ASP A 247 -14.43 -18.31 3.40
N GLY A 248 -14.83 -17.89 4.61
CA GLY A 248 -13.94 -17.30 5.60
C GLY A 248 -13.84 -15.78 5.57
N THR A 249 -14.50 -15.12 4.63
CA THR A 249 -14.56 -13.66 4.53
C THR A 249 -15.21 -13.08 5.80
N VAL A 250 -14.63 -11.97 6.29
CA VAL A 250 -15.13 -11.23 7.45
C VAL A 250 -15.76 -9.93 6.96
N VAL A 251 -17.07 -9.78 7.16
CA VAL A 251 -17.84 -8.60 6.75
C VAL A 251 -18.17 -7.75 7.97
N VAL A 252 -17.80 -6.48 7.93
CA VAL A 252 -18.05 -5.52 9.01
C VAL A 252 -19.20 -4.58 8.60
N ILE A 253 -20.30 -4.64 9.35
CA ILE A 253 -21.51 -3.85 9.08
C ILE A 253 -21.71 -2.86 10.21
N PRO A 254 -21.56 -1.53 9.97
CA PRO A 254 -21.87 -0.52 10.97
C PRO A 254 -23.35 -0.58 11.40
N GLN A 255 -23.61 -0.43 12.69
CA GLN A 255 -24.95 -0.39 13.23
C GLN A 255 -25.34 1.04 13.63
N ARG A 256 -26.60 1.42 13.36
CA ARG A 256 -27.13 2.67 13.92
C ARG A 256 -27.24 2.54 15.44
N THR A 257 -26.59 3.44 16.15
CA THR A 257 -26.90 3.67 17.57
C THR A 257 -28.29 4.28 17.63
N SER A 258 -29.29 3.52 18.10
CA SER A 258 -30.61 4.09 18.44
C SER A 258 -30.40 5.03 19.63
N THR A 259 -30.35 6.31 19.38
CA THR A 259 -30.56 7.32 20.42
C THR A 259 -31.98 7.10 20.94
N ARG A 260 -32.13 6.49 22.11
CA ARG A 260 -33.35 6.55 22.90
C ARG A 260 -33.43 7.89 23.63
#